data_c01bf651829881e8a5b7cdac4ee86944
#
_entry.id   c01bf651829881e8a5b7cdac4ee86944
#
_cell.length_a   1.000
_cell.length_b   1.000
_cell.length_c   1.000
_cell.angle_alpha   90.00
_cell.angle_beta   90.00
_cell.angle_gamma   90.00
#
_symmetry.space_group_name_H-M   'P 1'
#
loop_
_entity.id
_entity.type
_entity.pdbx_description
1 polymer ?
#
loop_
_entity_poly.entity_id
_entity_poly.type
_entity_poly.pdbx_seq_one_letter_code
_entity_poly.pdbx_strand_id
1 'polypeptide(L)'
;MRFFVLLLILSLGLQAQPWEKPSASEGLVVWRSVAKVLSAGDEEALEAVLGAINDSTSTQIVVLFVDRVNDDLNFVAAQTGEAWGIGQAETDNGMLVLIALEDRKMAIQVGRGLEPTITDLVSHQLIENTLKPAFRNQDYRGGVQALAQEVAQRLSGQFDAAPVKERKLPVLPILIALAAIFALSSRGGGRGPGGMMFGPMGGMPLGGGGFGGRGGGGFGGGGFGGFGGGSFGGGGASGSW
;
A
#
# COMPACT_ATOMS: atom_id res chain seq x y z
N MET A 1 42.82 -17.40 -9.47
CA MET A 1 41.48 -17.56 -10.05
C MET A 1 40.42 -18.16 -9.11
N ARG A 2 40.77 -18.89 -8.06
CA ARG A 2 39.81 -19.49 -7.11
C ARG A 2 39.23 -18.52 -6.06
N PHE A 3 39.92 -17.45 -5.72
CA PHE A 3 39.45 -16.46 -4.75
C PHE A 3 38.42 -15.45 -5.30
N PHE A 4 38.40 -15.21 -6.62
CA PHE A 4 37.46 -14.29 -7.25
C PHE A 4 36.02 -14.86 -7.37
N VAL A 5 35.90 -16.18 -7.46
CA VAL A 5 34.59 -16.86 -7.54
C VAL A 5 33.87 -16.85 -6.19
N LEU A 6 34.61 -16.88 -5.08
CA LEU A 6 34.01 -16.86 -3.75
C LEU A 6 33.44 -15.49 -3.36
N LEU A 7 34.01 -14.39 -3.91
CA LEU A 7 33.52 -13.04 -3.67
C LEU A 7 32.24 -12.71 -4.49
N LEU A 8 32.04 -13.39 -5.61
CA LEU A 8 30.85 -13.19 -6.46
C LEU A 8 29.59 -13.88 -5.90
N ILE A 9 29.75 -14.88 -5.06
CA ILE A 9 28.62 -15.62 -4.45
C ILE A 9 28.06 -14.86 -3.23
N LEU A 10 28.84 -13.98 -2.62
CA LEU A 10 28.43 -13.23 -1.44
C LEU A 10 27.58 -11.98 -1.75
N SER A 11 27.43 -11.63 -3.03
CA SER A 11 26.59 -10.49 -3.46
C SER A 11 25.22 -10.86 -3.98
N LEU A 12 24.87 -12.16 -3.99
CA LEU A 12 23.52 -12.60 -4.34
C LEU A 12 22.66 -12.68 -3.07
N GLY A 13 21.88 -11.64 -2.84
CA GLY A 13 20.62 -11.80 -2.12
C GLY A 13 20.52 -11.19 -0.74
N LEU A 14 20.71 -9.86 -0.58
CA LEU A 14 19.94 -9.11 0.41
C LEU A 14 18.61 -8.68 -0.24
N GLN A 15 17.82 -9.64 -0.65
CA GLN A 15 16.40 -9.38 -0.88
C GLN A 15 15.75 -9.32 0.49
N ALA A 16 14.91 -8.33 0.73
CA ALA A 16 14.09 -8.27 1.93
C ALA A 16 13.28 -9.57 1.99
N GLN A 17 13.66 -10.47 2.89
CA GLN A 17 12.92 -11.71 3.09
C GLN A 17 11.63 -11.36 3.82
N PRO A 18 10.47 -11.87 3.38
CA PRO A 18 9.24 -11.72 4.15
C PRO A 18 9.46 -12.27 5.56
N TRP A 19 8.82 -11.62 6.54
CA TRP A 19 8.90 -12.12 7.92
C TRP A 19 8.38 -13.55 8.02
N GLU A 20 8.87 -14.28 9.01
CA GLU A 20 8.40 -15.63 9.28
C GLU A 20 6.88 -15.64 9.51
N LYS A 21 6.21 -16.59 8.86
CA LYS A 21 4.76 -16.78 9.00
C LYS A 21 4.41 -17.03 10.47
N PRO A 22 3.44 -16.31 11.04
CA PRO A 22 3.02 -16.54 12.40
C PRO A 22 2.45 -17.96 12.59
N SER A 23 2.66 -18.50 13.76
CA SER A 23 2.01 -19.75 14.18
C SER A 23 0.51 -19.51 14.41
N ALA A 24 -0.29 -20.57 14.37
CA ALA A 24 -1.75 -20.46 14.62
C ALA A 24 -2.09 -19.89 16.02
N SER A 25 -1.14 -19.89 16.95
CA SER A 25 -1.31 -19.34 18.30
C SER A 25 -0.97 -17.85 18.42
N GLU A 26 -0.38 -17.22 17.38
CA GLU A 26 0.00 -15.81 17.42
C GLU A 26 -1.18 -14.83 17.11
N GLY A 27 -2.28 -15.33 16.54
CA GLY A 27 -3.46 -14.54 16.25
C GLY A 27 -3.35 -13.68 14.97
N LEU A 28 -4.17 -12.63 14.92
CA LEU A 28 -4.26 -11.68 13.80
C LEU A 28 -3.45 -10.40 14.03
N VAL A 29 -3.01 -10.15 15.27
CA VAL A 29 -2.11 -9.06 15.65
C VAL A 29 -0.71 -9.62 15.87
N VAL A 30 0.15 -9.44 14.90
CA VAL A 30 1.48 -10.08 14.84
C VAL A 30 2.59 -9.09 15.15
N TRP A 31 3.50 -9.49 16.02
CA TRP A 31 4.64 -8.70 16.43
C TRP A 31 5.95 -9.25 15.87
N ARG A 32 6.63 -8.45 15.09
CA ARG A 32 8.03 -8.64 14.66
C ARG A 32 8.85 -7.38 15.03
N SER A 33 8.32 -6.60 15.99
CA SER A 33 8.93 -5.42 16.59
C SER A 33 9.35 -5.71 18.02
N VAL A 34 10.46 -5.10 18.44
CA VAL A 34 10.91 -5.12 19.85
C VAL A 34 10.00 -4.22 20.70
N ALA A 35 9.55 -3.09 20.14
CA ALA A 35 8.66 -2.18 20.81
C ALA A 35 7.20 -2.66 20.71
N LYS A 36 6.59 -2.98 21.85
CA LYS A 36 5.14 -3.20 21.91
C LYS A 36 4.43 -1.90 22.28
N VAL A 37 3.63 -1.39 21.34
CA VAL A 37 2.87 -0.12 21.52
C VAL A 37 1.43 -0.34 21.96
N LEU A 38 0.99 -1.60 22.03
CA LEU A 38 -0.31 -2.00 22.57
C LEU A 38 -0.13 -2.67 23.93
N SER A 39 -1.04 -2.43 24.85
CA SER A 39 -1.16 -3.24 26.05
C SER A 39 -1.74 -4.62 25.72
N ALA A 40 -1.57 -5.60 26.61
CA ALA A 40 -2.16 -6.94 26.42
C ALA A 40 -3.69 -6.88 26.26
N GLY A 41 -4.36 -6.00 27.01
CA GLY A 41 -5.82 -5.81 26.87
C GLY A 41 -6.24 -5.13 25.56
N ASP A 42 -5.40 -4.25 25.01
CA ASP A 42 -5.66 -3.64 23.69
C ASP A 42 -5.47 -4.67 22.56
N GLU A 43 -4.45 -5.51 22.69
CA GLU A 43 -4.18 -6.60 21.75
C GLU A 43 -5.35 -7.60 21.73
N GLU A 44 -5.81 -8.06 22.90
CA GLU A 44 -6.99 -8.94 23.04
C GLU A 44 -8.26 -8.31 22.45
N ALA A 45 -8.48 -7.02 22.69
CA ALA A 45 -9.64 -6.32 22.15
C ALA A 45 -9.59 -6.21 20.60
N LEU A 46 -8.40 -5.99 20.03
CA LEU A 46 -8.22 -5.98 18.58
C LEU A 46 -8.42 -7.37 17.97
N GLU A 47 -7.85 -8.40 18.59
CA GLU A 47 -8.07 -9.80 18.18
C GLU A 47 -9.55 -10.15 18.12
N ALA A 48 -10.33 -9.75 19.13
CA ALA A 48 -11.77 -9.97 19.17
C ALA A 48 -12.49 -9.26 18.01
N VAL A 49 -12.12 -8.01 17.71
CA VAL A 49 -12.72 -7.23 16.59
C VAL A 49 -12.36 -7.86 15.24
N LEU A 50 -11.08 -8.17 15.01
CA LEU A 50 -10.61 -8.76 13.76
C LEU A 50 -11.20 -10.16 13.54
N GLY A 51 -11.29 -10.96 14.61
CA GLY A 51 -11.93 -12.27 14.59
C GLY A 51 -13.42 -12.18 14.24
N ALA A 52 -14.18 -11.26 14.85
CA ALA A 52 -15.59 -11.04 14.53
C ALA A 52 -15.82 -10.64 13.05
N ILE A 53 -14.91 -9.86 12.48
CA ILE A 53 -14.97 -9.50 11.04
C ILE A 53 -14.70 -10.74 10.18
N ASN A 54 -13.70 -11.53 10.53
CA ASN A 54 -13.43 -12.80 9.84
C ASN A 54 -14.63 -13.74 9.87
N ASP A 55 -15.26 -13.87 11.03
CA ASP A 55 -16.43 -14.76 11.20
C ASP A 55 -17.65 -14.30 10.41
N SER A 56 -17.85 -12.97 10.31
CA SER A 56 -19.04 -12.40 9.65
C SER A 56 -18.88 -12.20 8.14
N THR A 57 -17.68 -11.92 7.66
CA THR A 57 -17.40 -11.59 6.25
C THR A 57 -16.49 -12.57 5.55
N SER A 58 -15.93 -13.53 6.29
CA SER A 58 -14.84 -14.42 5.88
C SER A 58 -13.54 -13.67 5.49
N THR A 59 -13.49 -12.36 5.69
CA THR A 59 -12.31 -11.54 5.38
C THR A 59 -11.29 -11.60 6.51
N GLN A 60 -10.09 -12.03 6.21
CA GLN A 60 -9.01 -12.12 7.18
C GLN A 60 -8.15 -10.86 7.14
N ILE A 61 -8.21 -10.07 8.21
CA ILE A 61 -7.39 -8.88 8.39
C ILE A 61 -6.26 -9.21 9.38
N VAL A 62 -5.01 -9.06 8.94
CA VAL A 62 -3.82 -9.27 9.77
C VAL A 62 -3.11 -7.93 9.96
N VAL A 63 -2.73 -7.62 11.19
CA VAL A 63 -1.97 -6.43 11.54
C VAL A 63 -0.57 -6.84 11.96
N LEU A 64 0.44 -6.40 11.22
CA LEU A 64 1.84 -6.72 11.46
C LEU A 64 2.60 -5.48 11.93
N PHE A 65 3.12 -5.53 13.14
CA PHE A 65 4.02 -4.51 13.70
C PHE A 65 5.47 -4.94 13.52
N VAL A 66 6.27 -4.07 12.90
CA VAL A 66 7.72 -4.25 12.71
C VAL A 66 8.48 -3.02 13.17
N ASP A 67 9.79 -3.13 13.41
CA ASP A 67 10.60 -1.96 13.75
C ASP A 67 10.84 -1.10 12.51
N ARG A 68 11.43 -1.68 11.46
CA ARG A 68 11.80 -0.99 10.20
C ARG A 68 11.58 -1.87 8.99
N VAL A 69 11.48 -1.20 7.84
CA VAL A 69 11.46 -1.85 6.51
C VAL A 69 12.52 -1.18 5.63
N ASN A 70 13.51 -1.94 5.20
CA ASN A 70 14.66 -1.42 4.44
C ASN A 70 14.43 -1.41 2.92
N ASP A 71 13.21 -1.66 2.47
CA ASP A 71 12.85 -1.73 1.06
C ASP A 71 11.52 -1.00 0.80
N ASP A 72 10.97 -1.07 -0.40
CA ASP A 72 9.64 -0.54 -0.69
C ASP A 72 8.57 -1.22 0.16
N LEU A 73 7.86 -0.40 0.93
CA LEU A 73 6.93 -0.89 1.95
C LEU A 73 5.75 -1.66 1.33
N ASN A 74 5.24 -1.20 0.17
CA ASN A 74 4.15 -1.88 -0.52
C ASN A 74 4.61 -3.23 -1.03
N PHE A 75 5.80 -3.28 -1.63
CA PHE A 75 6.38 -4.52 -2.14
C PHE A 75 6.57 -5.56 -1.04
N VAL A 76 7.19 -5.15 0.09
CA VAL A 76 7.43 -6.04 1.23
C VAL A 76 6.13 -6.51 1.87
N ALA A 77 5.14 -5.61 2.00
CA ALA A 77 3.82 -5.97 2.52
C ALA A 77 3.09 -6.96 1.60
N ALA A 78 3.10 -6.75 0.29
CA ALA A 78 2.50 -7.67 -0.68
C ALA A 78 3.18 -9.05 -0.64
N GLN A 79 4.52 -9.07 -0.65
CA GLN A 79 5.30 -10.30 -0.52
C GLN A 79 4.99 -11.06 0.77
N THR A 80 4.85 -10.34 1.89
CA THR A 80 4.54 -10.94 3.18
C THR A 80 3.13 -11.51 3.20
N GLY A 81 2.15 -10.78 2.69
CA GLY A 81 0.77 -11.23 2.56
C GLY A 81 0.65 -12.51 1.73
N GLU A 82 1.34 -12.56 0.60
CA GLU A 82 1.42 -13.73 -0.28
C GLU A 82 2.12 -14.91 0.40
N ALA A 83 3.31 -14.68 0.99
CA ALA A 83 4.07 -15.73 1.65
C ALA A 83 3.34 -16.34 2.86
N TRP A 84 2.59 -15.53 3.59
CA TRP A 84 1.77 -15.99 4.71
C TRP A 84 0.47 -16.67 4.23
N GLY A 85 0.01 -16.36 3.03
CA GLY A 85 -1.25 -16.85 2.48
C GLY A 85 -2.43 -16.32 3.28
N ILE A 86 -2.44 -15.01 3.59
CA ILE A 86 -3.52 -14.37 4.34
C ILE A 86 -4.82 -14.40 3.51
N GLY A 87 -5.92 -14.77 4.14
CA GLY A 87 -7.20 -14.97 3.46
C GLY A 87 -7.43 -16.43 3.07
N GLN A 88 -8.47 -16.67 2.32
CA GLN A 88 -8.84 -18.00 1.85
C GLN A 88 -8.41 -18.19 0.39
N ALA A 89 -7.89 -19.37 0.05
CA ALA A 89 -7.38 -19.69 -1.29
C ALA A 89 -8.43 -19.58 -2.40
N GLU A 90 -9.72 -19.78 -2.07
CA GLU A 90 -10.80 -19.74 -3.05
C GLU A 90 -11.33 -18.33 -3.32
N THR A 91 -11.15 -17.43 -2.36
CA THR A 91 -11.77 -16.09 -2.39
C THR A 91 -10.74 -14.95 -2.36
N ASP A 92 -9.48 -15.22 -2.06
CA ASP A 92 -8.38 -14.23 -1.96
C ASP A 92 -8.77 -12.99 -1.10
N ASN A 93 -9.50 -13.23 -0.01
CA ASN A 93 -10.12 -12.21 0.83
C ASN A 93 -9.26 -11.79 2.03
N GLY A 94 -7.95 -11.78 1.85
CA GLY A 94 -6.99 -11.36 2.85
C GLY A 94 -6.68 -9.86 2.81
N MET A 95 -6.35 -9.27 3.97
CA MET A 95 -5.82 -7.92 4.10
C MET A 95 -4.65 -7.94 5.07
N LEU A 96 -3.52 -7.36 4.68
CA LEU A 96 -2.38 -7.10 5.55
C LEU A 96 -2.24 -5.61 5.82
N VAL A 97 -2.19 -5.24 7.10
CA VAL A 97 -1.84 -3.89 7.58
C VAL A 97 -0.44 -3.96 8.17
N LEU A 98 0.56 -3.50 7.44
CA LEU A 98 1.96 -3.45 7.88
C LEU A 98 2.27 -2.09 8.50
N ILE A 99 2.81 -2.09 9.72
CA ILE A 99 3.11 -0.88 10.50
C ILE A 99 4.58 -0.92 10.91
N ALA A 100 5.41 -0.06 10.32
CA ALA A 100 6.82 0.10 10.63
C ALA A 100 7.00 1.25 11.64
N LEU A 101 7.16 0.90 12.92
CA LEU A 101 7.07 1.84 14.04
C LEU A 101 8.19 2.88 14.04
N GLU A 102 9.44 2.47 13.80
CA GLU A 102 10.57 3.38 13.80
C GLU A 102 10.62 4.27 12.54
N ASP A 103 10.18 3.74 11.40
CA ASP A 103 10.10 4.49 10.14
C ASP A 103 8.88 5.42 10.09
N ARG A 104 7.91 5.24 11.00
CA ARG A 104 6.60 5.90 10.97
C ARG A 104 5.92 5.76 9.62
N LYS A 105 5.93 4.54 9.11
CA LYS A 105 5.32 4.19 7.83
C LYS A 105 4.34 3.06 8.01
N MET A 106 3.32 3.02 7.15
CA MET A 106 2.33 1.96 7.14
C MET A 106 1.94 1.63 5.71
N ALA A 107 1.53 0.39 5.48
CA ALA A 107 0.96 -0.05 4.22
C ALA A 107 -0.27 -0.92 4.48
N ILE A 108 -1.23 -0.81 3.58
CA ILE A 108 -2.37 -1.72 3.47
C ILE A 108 -2.22 -2.45 2.16
N GLN A 109 -2.21 -3.77 2.21
CA GLN A 109 -2.22 -4.62 1.03
C GLN A 109 -3.41 -5.56 1.09
N VAL A 110 -4.06 -5.77 -0.05
CA VAL A 110 -5.28 -6.56 -0.13
C VAL A 110 -5.12 -7.73 -1.10
N GLY A 111 -5.77 -8.82 -0.79
CA GLY A 111 -5.93 -9.94 -1.71
C GLY A 111 -6.87 -9.58 -2.86
N ARG A 112 -6.73 -10.28 -3.97
CA ARG A 112 -7.48 -10.02 -5.22
C ARG A 112 -8.99 -10.02 -5.03
N GLY A 113 -9.51 -10.83 -4.11
CA GLY A 113 -10.95 -10.91 -3.82
C GLY A 113 -11.50 -9.66 -3.15
N LEU A 114 -10.64 -8.86 -2.50
CA LEU A 114 -11.04 -7.61 -1.86
C LEU A 114 -10.90 -6.38 -2.77
N GLU A 115 -10.10 -6.44 -3.85
CA GLU A 115 -9.83 -5.31 -4.73
C GLU A 115 -11.09 -4.62 -5.28
N PRO A 116 -12.19 -5.33 -5.61
CA PRO A 116 -13.42 -4.67 -6.07
C PRO A 116 -14.06 -3.74 -5.04
N THR A 117 -13.87 -4.03 -3.73
CA THR A 117 -14.46 -3.26 -2.62
C THR A 117 -13.44 -2.36 -1.95
N ILE A 118 -12.23 -2.85 -1.74
CA ILE A 118 -11.11 -2.15 -1.13
C ILE A 118 -10.06 -1.88 -2.21
N THR A 119 -10.34 -0.89 -3.04
CA THR A 119 -9.41 -0.46 -4.10
C THR A 119 -8.19 0.26 -3.52
N ASP A 120 -7.18 0.53 -4.34
CA ASP A 120 -6.00 1.33 -3.95
C ASP A 120 -6.40 2.71 -3.42
N LEU A 121 -7.40 3.34 -4.04
CA LEU A 121 -7.93 4.61 -3.57
C LEU A 121 -8.56 4.49 -2.18
N VAL A 122 -9.32 3.42 -1.93
CA VAL A 122 -9.91 3.15 -0.61
C VAL A 122 -8.81 2.87 0.41
N SER A 123 -7.82 2.06 0.09
CA SER A 123 -6.66 1.79 0.94
C SER A 123 -5.92 3.08 1.30
N HIS A 124 -5.72 3.97 0.32
CA HIS A 124 -5.13 5.29 0.56
C HIS A 124 -6.00 6.17 1.47
N GLN A 125 -7.33 6.16 1.30
CA GLN A 125 -8.25 6.89 2.17
C GLN A 125 -8.25 6.37 3.60
N LEU A 126 -8.21 5.05 3.79
CA LEU A 126 -8.08 4.41 5.11
C LEU A 126 -6.79 4.84 5.81
N ILE A 127 -5.69 4.93 5.09
CA ILE A 127 -4.42 5.43 5.63
C ILE A 127 -4.54 6.90 6.02
N GLU A 128 -4.94 7.78 5.10
CA GLU A 128 -4.89 9.23 5.31
C GLU A 128 -5.95 9.73 6.32
N ASN A 129 -7.14 9.14 6.30
CA ASN A 129 -8.28 9.63 7.08
C ASN A 129 -8.48 8.89 8.41
N THR A 130 -7.99 7.63 8.52
CA THR A 130 -8.26 6.77 9.68
C THR A 130 -6.99 6.46 10.45
N LEU A 131 -6.01 5.80 9.83
CA LEU A 131 -4.79 5.38 10.55
C LEU A 131 -3.87 6.56 10.90
N LYS A 132 -3.57 7.41 9.93
CA LYS A 132 -2.60 8.50 10.10
C LYS A 132 -2.94 9.48 11.21
N PRO A 133 -4.17 10.01 11.34
CA PRO A 133 -4.52 10.88 12.44
C PRO A 133 -4.46 10.18 13.80
N ALA A 134 -4.88 8.92 13.89
CA ALA A 134 -4.81 8.13 15.12
C ALA A 134 -3.34 7.88 15.53
N PHE A 135 -2.48 7.46 14.61
CA PHE A 135 -1.08 7.14 14.89
C PHE A 135 -0.23 8.38 15.22
N ARG A 136 -0.58 9.55 14.68
CA ARG A 136 0.02 10.83 15.13
C ARG A 136 -0.27 11.13 16.59
N ASN A 137 -1.42 10.70 17.09
CA ASN A 137 -1.81 10.80 18.48
C ASN A 137 -1.37 9.58 19.33
N GLN A 138 -0.58 8.66 18.75
CA GLN A 138 -0.14 7.40 19.37
C GLN A 138 -1.30 6.46 19.74
N ASP A 139 -2.48 6.68 19.17
CA ASP A 139 -3.64 5.80 19.34
C ASP A 139 -3.62 4.67 18.28
N TYR A 140 -2.71 3.75 18.46
CA TYR A 140 -2.56 2.61 17.53
C TYR A 140 -3.77 1.68 17.58
N ARG A 141 -4.29 1.42 18.79
CA ARG A 141 -5.49 0.60 18.98
C ARG A 141 -6.70 1.21 18.29
N GLY A 142 -7.02 2.47 18.61
CA GLY A 142 -8.18 3.16 18.03
C GLY A 142 -8.10 3.26 16.52
N GLY A 143 -6.91 3.53 15.97
CA GLY A 143 -6.68 3.58 14.53
C GLY A 143 -6.97 2.25 13.83
N VAL A 144 -6.42 1.15 14.33
CA VAL A 144 -6.65 -0.19 13.77
C VAL A 144 -8.10 -0.64 13.92
N GLN A 145 -8.71 -0.36 15.07
CA GLN A 145 -10.11 -0.68 15.30
C GLN A 145 -11.05 0.08 14.34
N ALA A 146 -10.80 1.37 14.15
CA ALA A 146 -11.59 2.20 13.22
C ALA A 146 -11.42 1.74 11.77
N LEU A 147 -10.19 1.41 11.34
CA LEU A 147 -9.93 0.82 10.03
C LEU A 147 -10.72 -0.48 9.85
N ALA A 148 -10.65 -1.39 10.80
CA ALA A 148 -11.33 -2.68 10.74
C ALA A 148 -12.86 -2.52 10.61
N GLN A 149 -13.44 -1.59 11.38
CA GLN A 149 -14.86 -1.26 11.31
C GLN A 149 -15.25 -0.66 9.95
N GLU A 150 -14.45 0.25 9.41
CA GLU A 150 -14.71 0.85 8.09
C GLU A 150 -14.63 -0.19 6.97
N VAL A 151 -13.65 -1.10 7.03
CA VAL A 151 -13.55 -2.24 6.09
C VAL A 151 -14.80 -3.12 6.18
N ALA A 152 -15.24 -3.49 7.40
CA ALA A 152 -16.43 -4.30 7.59
C ALA A 152 -17.70 -3.63 7.02
N GLN A 153 -17.86 -2.32 7.22
CA GLN A 153 -18.96 -1.55 6.65
C GLN A 153 -18.96 -1.55 5.13
N ARG A 154 -17.78 -1.41 4.50
CA ARG A 154 -17.64 -1.45 3.04
C ARG A 154 -17.98 -2.83 2.49
N LEU A 155 -17.54 -3.89 3.14
CA LEU A 155 -17.82 -5.27 2.76
C LEU A 155 -19.32 -5.62 2.89
N SER A 156 -20.00 -5.06 3.89
CA SER A 156 -21.45 -5.27 4.06
C SER A 156 -22.32 -4.44 3.10
N GLY A 157 -21.73 -3.60 2.25
CA GLY A 157 -22.44 -2.67 1.37
C GLY A 157 -23.15 -1.52 2.10
N GLN A 158 -22.89 -1.33 3.39
CA GLN A 158 -23.50 -0.27 4.22
C GLN A 158 -22.68 1.03 4.24
N PHE A 159 -21.57 1.08 3.49
CA PHE A 159 -20.70 2.26 3.46
C PHE A 159 -21.20 3.26 2.40
N ASP A 160 -21.84 4.33 2.85
CA ASP A 160 -22.05 5.52 2.05
C ASP A 160 -20.75 6.36 2.08
N ALA A 161 -20.02 6.35 0.99
CA ALA A 161 -18.82 7.16 0.86
C ALA A 161 -19.19 8.64 1.07
N ALA A 162 -18.73 9.22 2.17
CA ALA A 162 -18.81 10.67 2.32
C ALA A 162 -18.15 11.33 1.09
N PRO A 163 -18.82 12.29 0.42
CA PRO A 163 -18.27 12.89 -0.78
C PRO A 163 -16.87 13.44 -0.48
N VAL A 164 -15.90 12.98 -1.23
CA VAL A 164 -14.53 13.51 -1.18
C VAL A 164 -14.66 15.01 -1.34
N LYS A 165 -14.29 15.78 -0.30
CA LYS A 165 -14.15 17.23 -0.42
C LYS A 165 -13.04 17.48 -1.44
N GLU A 166 -13.45 17.63 -2.71
CA GLU A 166 -12.53 18.08 -3.74
C GLU A 166 -11.92 19.38 -3.25
N ARG A 167 -10.65 19.36 -2.92
CA ARG A 167 -9.88 20.57 -2.67
C ARG A 167 -9.74 21.26 -4.00
N LYS A 168 -10.77 22.08 -4.37
CA LYS A 168 -10.70 22.91 -5.54
C LYS A 168 -9.51 23.85 -5.37
N LEU A 169 -8.41 23.49 -6.01
CA LEU A 169 -7.28 24.41 -6.12
C LEU A 169 -7.83 25.69 -6.72
N PRO A 170 -7.55 26.85 -6.14
CA PRO A 170 -8.00 28.13 -6.67
C PRO A 170 -7.27 28.39 -8.00
N VAL A 171 -7.76 27.78 -9.08
CA VAL A 171 -7.15 27.86 -10.42
C VAL A 171 -7.16 29.28 -10.94
N LEU A 172 -8.19 30.06 -10.59
CA LEU A 172 -8.36 31.44 -11.05
C LEU A 172 -7.22 32.38 -10.58
N PRO A 173 -6.82 32.44 -9.30
CA PRO A 173 -5.67 33.24 -8.88
C PRO A 173 -4.35 32.76 -9.48
N ILE A 174 -4.18 31.47 -9.71
CA ILE A 174 -2.97 30.94 -10.36
C ILE A 174 -2.90 31.41 -11.82
N LEU A 175 -4.02 31.37 -12.56
CA LEU A 175 -4.08 31.86 -13.92
C LEU A 175 -3.86 33.39 -13.99
N ILE A 176 -4.41 34.16 -13.04
CA ILE A 176 -4.19 35.61 -12.96
C ILE A 176 -2.72 35.91 -12.67
N ALA A 177 -2.08 35.17 -11.76
CA ALA A 177 -0.65 35.32 -11.45
C ALA A 177 0.23 35.01 -12.68
N LEU A 178 -0.07 33.94 -13.42
CA LEU A 178 0.64 33.58 -14.65
C LEU A 178 0.45 34.64 -15.75
N ALA A 179 -0.77 35.16 -15.92
CA ALA A 179 -1.06 36.22 -16.88
C ALA A 179 -0.34 37.53 -16.51
N ALA A 180 -0.25 37.88 -15.24
CA ALA A 180 0.50 39.03 -14.76
C ALA A 180 2.01 38.90 -15.01
N ILE A 181 2.59 37.73 -14.76
CA ILE A 181 4.01 37.42 -15.02
C ILE A 181 4.28 37.55 -16.53
N PHE A 182 3.39 37.01 -17.38
CA PHE A 182 3.52 37.11 -18.83
C PHE A 182 3.40 38.54 -19.31
N ALA A 183 2.47 39.36 -18.78
CA ALA A 183 2.31 40.76 -19.10
C ALA A 183 3.49 41.63 -18.65
N LEU A 184 4.13 41.31 -17.51
CA LEU A 184 5.35 42.01 -17.07
C LEU A 184 6.56 41.62 -17.91
N SER A 185 6.68 40.37 -18.33
CA SER A 185 7.81 39.90 -19.17
C SER A 185 7.71 40.45 -20.62
N SER A 186 6.51 40.75 -21.11
CA SER A 186 6.32 41.34 -22.43
C SER A 186 6.57 42.85 -22.51
N ARG A 187 6.69 43.54 -21.36
CA ARG A 187 6.99 44.98 -21.29
C ARG A 187 8.45 45.35 -21.34
N GLY A 188 9.36 44.39 -21.28
CA GLY A 188 10.82 44.56 -21.34
C GLY A 188 11.40 44.14 -22.68
N GLY A 189 11.03 44.74 -23.78
CA GLY A 189 11.57 44.36 -25.08
C GLY A 189 11.92 45.55 -25.95
N GLY A 190 13.19 45.96 -25.85
CA GLY A 190 13.81 46.83 -26.86
C GLY A 190 14.55 45.99 -27.91
N ARG A 191 14.18 46.20 -29.18
CA ARG A 191 14.97 46.09 -30.41
C ARG A 191 16.08 45.06 -30.53
N GLY A 192 15.89 44.13 -31.47
CA GLY A 192 16.99 43.42 -32.17
C GLY A 192 16.41 42.57 -33.31
N PRO A 193 16.80 42.84 -34.61
CA PRO A 193 16.33 42.04 -35.74
C PRO A 193 17.22 40.80 -35.92
N GLY A 194 16.67 39.60 -35.73
CA GLY A 194 17.38 38.38 -35.98
C GLY A 194 16.40 37.25 -36.23
N GLY A 195 16.09 36.99 -37.51
CA GLY A 195 15.23 35.91 -37.92
C GLY A 195 15.85 34.57 -37.59
N MET A 196 15.05 33.66 -37.00
CA MET A 196 15.29 32.22 -37.06
C MET A 196 14.00 31.54 -37.48
N MET A 197 14.06 31.08 -38.69
CA MET A 197 13.18 30.25 -39.45
C MET A 197 13.08 28.87 -38.75
N PHE A 198 11.94 28.57 -38.11
CA PHE A 198 11.68 27.18 -37.67
C PHE A 198 10.87 26.51 -38.77
N GLY A 199 11.54 25.59 -39.47
CA GLY A 199 10.92 24.69 -40.41
C GLY A 199 10.09 23.59 -39.70
N PRO A 200 9.05 23.09 -40.39
CA PRO A 200 8.18 22.05 -39.82
C PRO A 200 8.90 20.70 -39.83
N MET A 201 9.17 20.20 -38.67
CA MET A 201 9.79 18.86 -38.53
C MET A 201 8.71 17.80 -38.38
N GLY A 202 8.82 16.85 -39.31
CA GLY A 202 7.90 15.78 -39.64
C GLY A 202 7.52 14.84 -38.51
N GLY A 203 6.41 14.17 -38.78
CA GLY A 203 5.75 13.21 -37.92
C GLY A 203 6.60 12.00 -37.54
N MET A 204 6.45 11.58 -36.31
CA MET A 204 6.89 10.26 -35.86
C MET A 204 5.71 9.28 -35.82
N PRO A 205 5.82 8.10 -36.39
CA PRO A 205 4.78 7.09 -36.33
C PRO A 205 4.75 6.42 -34.95
N LEU A 206 3.58 6.34 -34.35
CA LEU A 206 3.27 5.55 -33.15
C LEU A 206 3.30 4.06 -33.55
N GLY A 207 4.39 3.36 -33.19
CA GLY A 207 4.49 1.93 -33.27
C GLY A 207 3.83 1.28 -32.04
N GLY A 208 2.75 0.53 -32.27
CA GLY A 208 2.11 -0.31 -31.29
C GLY A 208 3.01 -1.51 -30.93
N GLY A 209 3.30 -1.66 -29.62
CA GLY A 209 3.94 -2.84 -29.05
C GLY A 209 2.96 -3.52 -28.10
N GLY A 210 2.33 -4.60 -28.58
CA GLY A 210 1.53 -5.49 -27.74
C GLY A 210 2.42 -6.28 -26.80
N PHE A 211 2.17 -6.25 -25.51
CA PHE A 211 2.74 -7.19 -24.55
C PHE A 211 1.76 -8.32 -24.31
N GLY A 212 2.08 -9.45 -24.96
CA GLY A 212 1.44 -10.72 -24.71
C GLY A 212 1.87 -11.29 -23.37
N GLY A 213 0.93 -11.55 -22.50
CA GLY A 213 1.10 -12.28 -21.27
C GLY A 213 1.38 -13.75 -21.51
N ARG A 214 2.30 -14.30 -20.73
CA ARG A 214 2.45 -15.74 -20.46
C ARG A 214 2.87 -15.80 -19.01
N GLY A 215 2.15 -16.31 -18.15
CA GLY A 215 1.53 -17.62 -18.03
C GLY A 215 2.35 -18.47 -17.07
N GLY A 216 1.81 -18.76 -15.91
CA GLY A 216 1.86 -20.00 -15.22
C GLY A 216 3.13 -20.35 -14.45
N GLY A 217 2.92 -20.70 -13.21
CA GLY A 217 3.85 -21.45 -12.38
C GLY A 217 3.26 -21.61 -10.99
N GLY A 218 2.30 -22.53 -10.83
CA GLY A 218 1.83 -22.94 -9.52
C GLY A 218 2.92 -23.72 -8.81
N PHE A 219 3.22 -23.33 -7.56
CA PHE A 219 3.91 -24.18 -6.61
C PHE A 219 2.92 -24.47 -5.48
N GLY A 220 2.41 -25.69 -5.47
CA GLY A 220 1.69 -26.22 -4.34
C GLY A 220 2.67 -26.47 -3.20
N GLY A 221 2.36 -26.03 -2.01
CA GLY A 221 3.09 -26.30 -0.78
C GLY A 221 2.12 -26.33 0.39
N GLY A 222 2.10 -27.45 1.06
CA GLY A 222 1.13 -27.95 2.03
C GLY A 222 0.88 -27.07 3.24
N GLY A 223 -0.29 -27.25 3.78
CA GLY A 223 -0.97 -26.49 4.78
C GLY A 223 -0.31 -26.41 6.15
N PHE A 224 -0.54 -25.24 6.75
CA PHE A 224 -0.63 -25.04 8.18
C PHE A 224 -1.93 -24.32 8.45
N GLY A 225 -2.76 -24.85 9.36
CA GLY A 225 -4.07 -24.27 9.69
C GLY A 225 -3.92 -22.91 10.39
N GLY A 226 -4.31 -21.86 9.69
CA GLY A 226 -4.27 -20.49 10.20
C GLY A 226 -4.52 -19.44 9.10
N PHE A 227 -3.83 -19.55 7.98
CA PHE A 227 -4.03 -18.69 6.83
C PHE A 227 -4.37 -19.56 5.62
N GLY A 228 -5.44 -19.25 4.93
CA GLY A 228 -6.08 -20.13 3.95
C GLY A 228 -5.44 -20.15 2.55
N GLY A 229 -4.34 -19.43 2.34
CA GLY A 229 -3.63 -19.42 1.05
C GLY A 229 -4.15 -18.42 0.03
N GLY A 230 -4.66 -17.27 0.47
CA GLY A 230 -5.07 -16.18 -0.43
C GLY A 230 -3.90 -15.57 -1.20
N SER A 231 -4.16 -15.09 -2.42
CA SER A 231 -3.19 -14.47 -3.32
C SER A 231 -3.31 -12.94 -3.29
N PHE A 232 -2.17 -12.24 -3.29
CA PHE A 232 -2.09 -10.78 -3.28
C PHE A 232 -1.73 -10.26 -4.67
N GLY A 233 -2.58 -9.38 -5.22
CA GLY A 233 -2.42 -8.83 -6.58
C GLY A 233 -1.53 -7.59 -6.67
N GLY A 234 -1.03 -7.09 -5.53
CA GLY A 234 -0.29 -5.83 -5.44
C GLY A 234 -1.19 -4.59 -5.34
N GLY A 235 -2.50 -4.77 -5.21
CA GLY A 235 -3.43 -3.69 -4.87
C GLY A 235 -3.24 -3.25 -3.43
N GLY A 236 -3.21 -1.92 -3.19
CA GLY A 236 -3.02 -1.38 -1.85
C GLY A 236 -2.45 0.03 -1.86
N ALA A 237 -2.07 0.52 -0.69
CA ALA A 237 -1.47 1.84 -0.52
C ALA A 237 -0.50 1.87 0.65
N SER A 238 0.40 2.87 0.64
CA SER A 238 1.28 3.17 1.77
C SER A 238 1.25 4.64 2.14
N GLY A 239 1.65 4.95 3.37
CA GLY A 239 1.72 6.31 3.88
C GLY A 239 2.65 6.43 5.08
N SER A 240 2.77 7.65 5.62
CA SER A 240 3.55 7.97 6.80
C SER A 240 2.76 8.89 7.72
N TRP A 241 3.08 8.83 9.05
CA TRP A 241 2.44 9.66 10.09
C TRP A 241 3.41 10.46 10.94
#